data_1edead52f5b2596898729bd5e7fd93dd
#
_entry.id   1edead52f5b2596898729bd5e7fd93dd
#
_cell.length_a   1.000
_cell.length_b   1.000
_cell.length_c   1.000
_cell.angle_alpha   90.00
_cell.angle_beta   90.00
_cell.angle_gamma   90.00
#
_symmetry.space_group_name_H-M   'P 1'
#
loop_
_entity.id
_entity.type
_entity.pdbx_description
1 polymer ?
#
loop_
_entity_poly.entity_id
_entity_poly.type
_entity_poly.pdbx_seq_one_letter_code
_entity_poly.pdbx_strand_id
1 'polypeptide(L)'
;MGVKGWIAFEKTVEYIKKNYPDQFIIADAKRGDIGNTSAMYARTFFEELNIDSVTVAPYMGEDSVTPFLTYEGKWVILLALTSNKGSHDFQLTTDTEGERLFEKVLRKSQEWANDQNMMYVVGATQGRMFEDIRKIVPNHFLLVPGIGAQGGSLEEVCKYGMTKECGLIVNSSRAIIYADKTENFANVAAEEAKKVQQQMEKELAAIL
;
A
#
# COMPACT_ATOMS: atom_id res chain seq x y z
N MET A 1 14.01 4.52 -12.54
CA MET A 1 14.36 3.15 -13.00
C MET A 1 14.63 3.22 -14.49
N GLY A 2 15.79 2.78 -14.95
CA GLY A 2 16.11 2.77 -16.39
C GLY A 2 15.56 1.52 -17.09
N VAL A 3 15.78 1.38 -18.42
CA VAL A 3 15.27 0.25 -19.22
C VAL A 3 15.60 -1.12 -18.60
N LYS A 4 16.83 -1.31 -18.11
CA LYS A 4 17.25 -2.55 -17.45
C LYS A 4 16.41 -2.85 -16.18
N GLY A 5 16.02 -1.81 -15.46
CA GLY A 5 15.15 -1.96 -14.28
C GLY A 5 13.72 -2.34 -14.63
N TRP A 6 13.18 -1.83 -15.75
CA TRP A 6 11.87 -2.27 -16.25
C TRP A 6 11.89 -3.73 -16.69
N ILE A 7 12.91 -4.15 -17.44
CA ILE A 7 13.07 -5.57 -17.83
C ILE A 7 13.18 -6.47 -16.59
N ALA A 8 13.91 -6.05 -15.56
CA ALA A 8 14.02 -6.81 -14.32
C ALA A 8 12.68 -6.89 -13.57
N PHE A 9 11.93 -5.79 -13.54
CA PHE A 9 10.59 -5.74 -12.93
C PHE A 9 9.61 -6.69 -13.65
N GLU A 10 9.52 -6.61 -14.96
CA GLU A 10 8.69 -7.48 -15.79
C GLU A 10 9.01 -8.96 -15.54
N LYS A 11 10.29 -9.35 -15.63
CA LYS A 11 10.74 -10.71 -15.33
C LYS A 11 10.41 -11.18 -13.92
N THR A 12 10.45 -10.27 -12.94
CA THR A 12 10.09 -10.58 -11.55
C THR A 12 8.60 -10.88 -11.43
N VAL A 13 7.76 -10.06 -12.05
CA VAL A 13 6.30 -10.27 -12.09
C VAL A 13 5.96 -11.58 -12.77
N GLU A 14 6.55 -11.85 -13.94
CA GLU A 14 6.37 -13.10 -14.67
C GLU A 14 6.78 -14.33 -13.84
N TYR A 15 7.92 -14.23 -13.15
CA TYR A 15 8.41 -15.30 -12.27
C TYR A 15 7.43 -15.57 -11.12
N ILE A 16 6.94 -14.54 -10.45
CA ILE A 16 5.98 -14.68 -9.35
C ILE A 16 4.70 -15.33 -9.86
N LYS A 17 4.12 -14.82 -10.92
CA LYS A 17 2.88 -15.37 -11.52
C LYS A 17 3.00 -16.83 -11.94
N LYS A 18 4.14 -17.19 -12.52
CA LYS A 18 4.39 -18.57 -12.98
C LYS A 18 4.54 -19.55 -11.82
N ASN A 19 5.23 -19.15 -10.76
CA ASN A 19 5.61 -20.07 -9.67
C ASN A 19 4.70 -19.94 -8.44
N TYR A 20 4.00 -18.81 -8.29
CA TYR A 20 3.13 -18.48 -7.16
C TYR A 20 1.84 -17.82 -7.68
N PRO A 21 0.98 -18.55 -8.43
CA PRO A 21 -0.16 -17.97 -9.13
C PRO A 21 -1.21 -17.32 -8.21
N ASP A 22 -1.30 -17.77 -6.96
CA ASP A 22 -2.25 -17.28 -5.97
C ASP A 22 -1.69 -16.06 -5.17
N GLN A 23 -0.46 -15.63 -5.47
CA GLN A 23 0.15 -14.52 -4.77
C GLN A 23 -0.37 -13.18 -5.28
N PHE A 24 -0.99 -12.39 -4.39
CA PHE A 24 -1.43 -11.03 -4.69
C PHE A 24 -0.22 -10.10 -4.90
N ILE A 25 -0.16 -9.44 -6.05
CA ILE A 25 0.98 -8.61 -6.45
C ILE A 25 0.60 -7.14 -6.41
N ILE A 26 1.38 -6.36 -5.66
CA ILE A 26 1.25 -4.92 -5.55
C ILE A 26 2.38 -4.24 -6.33
N ALA A 27 2.05 -3.49 -7.39
CA ALA A 27 3.00 -2.56 -8.00
C ALA A 27 3.06 -1.27 -7.18
N ASP A 28 4.09 -1.12 -6.36
CA ASP A 28 4.30 0.11 -5.60
C ASP A 28 4.89 1.22 -6.49
N ALA A 29 4.11 1.62 -7.49
CA ALA A 29 4.53 2.50 -8.58
C ALA A 29 4.23 3.98 -8.33
N LYS A 30 3.31 4.28 -7.43
CA LYS A 30 2.86 5.63 -7.04
C LYS A 30 2.58 6.51 -8.27
N ARG A 31 1.71 5.99 -9.16
CA ARG A 31 1.35 6.71 -10.39
C ARG A 31 0.35 7.83 -10.06
N GLY A 32 0.41 8.88 -10.88
CA GLY A 32 -0.49 10.01 -10.81
C GLY A 32 -0.31 10.83 -12.07
N ASP A 33 -1.37 10.93 -12.86
CA ASP A 33 -1.50 11.77 -14.04
C ASP A 33 -3.00 11.91 -14.33
N ILE A 34 -3.39 12.65 -15.34
CA ILE A 34 -4.80 12.90 -15.66
C ILE A 34 -5.22 12.16 -16.94
N GLY A 35 -6.53 11.83 -17.00
CA GLY A 35 -7.22 11.38 -18.20
C GLY A 35 -6.48 10.24 -18.94
N ASN A 36 -6.16 10.47 -20.20
CA ASN A 36 -5.54 9.47 -21.07
C ASN A 36 -4.20 8.94 -20.57
N THR A 37 -3.35 9.79 -19.98
CA THR A 37 -2.06 9.36 -19.44
C THR A 37 -2.25 8.41 -18.26
N SER A 38 -3.18 8.72 -17.36
CA SER A 38 -3.53 7.84 -16.25
C SER A 38 -4.07 6.50 -16.75
N ALA A 39 -4.92 6.50 -17.79
CA ALA A 39 -5.41 5.29 -18.45
C ALA A 39 -4.28 4.44 -19.05
N MET A 40 -3.26 5.06 -19.64
CA MET A 40 -2.09 4.35 -20.17
C MET A 40 -1.25 3.71 -19.05
N TYR A 41 -1.13 4.36 -17.90
CA TYR A 41 -0.51 3.73 -16.74
C TYR A 41 -1.32 2.55 -16.22
N ALA A 42 -2.65 2.69 -16.10
CA ALA A 42 -3.52 1.60 -15.68
C ALA A 42 -3.38 0.39 -16.62
N ARG A 43 -3.41 0.62 -17.92
CA ARG A 43 -3.18 -0.40 -18.94
C ARG A 43 -1.86 -1.13 -18.76
N THR A 44 -0.77 -0.39 -18.54
CA THR A 44 0.57 -0.98 -18.35
C THR A 44 0.57 -1.98 -17.18
N PHE A 45 -0.02 -1.64 -16.05
CA PHE A 45 0.02 -2.50 -14.86
C PHE A 45 -1.05 -3.61 -14.91
N PHE A 46 -2.25 -3.30 -15.37
CA PHE A 46 -3.38 -4.23 -15.27
C PHE A 46 -3.56 -5.11 -16.50
N GLU A 47 -3.31 -4.60 -17.72
CA GLU A 47 -3.41 -5.42 -18.93
C GLU A 47 -2.07 -6.06 -19.29
N GLU A 48 -1.02 -5.26 -19.52
CA GLU A 48 0.24 -5.75 -20.06
C GLU A 48 0.99 -6.63 -19.04
N LEU A 49 1.09 -6.17 -17.77
CA LEU A 49 1.76 -6.90 -16.70
C LEU A 49 0.79 -7.79 -15.89
N ASN A 50 -0.51 -7.61 -16.08
CA ASN A 50 -1.57 -8.31 -15.35
C ASN A 50 -1.33 -8.33 -13.82
N ILE A 51 -0.89 -7.23 -13.21
CA ILE A 51 -0.68 -7.07 -11.77
C ILE A 51 -2.04 -6.89 -11.09
N ASP A 52 -2.17 -7.28 -9.82
CA ASP A 52 -3.45 -7.25 -9.11
C ASP A 52 -3.78 -5.87 -8.58
N SER A 53 -2.77 -5.10 -8.19
CA SER A 53 -2.97 -3.75 -7.62
C SER A 53 -1.82 -2.80 -7.93
N VAL A 54 -2.13 -1.50 -7.89
CA VAL A 54 -1.14 -0.43 -8.08
C VAL A 54 -1.35 0.71 -7.10
N THR A 55 -0.27 1.27 -6.58
CA THR A 55 -0.34 2.48 -5.76
C THR A 55 -0.50 3.73 -6.63
N VAL A 56 -1.45 4.60 -6.26
CA VAL A 56 -1.83 5.80 -7.01
C VAL A 56 -1.82 7.02 -6.08
N ALA A 57 -1.37 8.16 -6.60
CA ALA A 57 -1.35 9.43 -5.88
C ALA A 57 -2.61 10.25 -6.19
N PRO A 58 -3.34 10.73 -5.17
CA PRO A 58 -4.61 11.44 -5.36
C PRO A 58 -4.49 12.94 -5.62
N TYR A 59 -3.29 13.50 -5.60
CA TYR A 59 -3.08 14.95 -5.56
C TYR A 59 -3.76 15.72 -6.71
N MET A 60 -3.89 15.10 -7.89
CA MET A 60 -4.55 15.70 -9.05
C MET A 60 -6.06 15.45 -9.12
N GLY A 61 -6.66 14.81 -8.10
CA GLY A 61 -8.11 14.62 -8.01
C GLY A 61 -8.63 13.33 -8.66
N GLU A 62 -9.95 13.29 -8.84
CA GLU A 62 -10.71 12.11 -9.29
C GLU A 62 -10.25 11.55 -10.63
N ASP A 63 -10.06 12.40 -11.62
CA ASP A 63 -9.66 12.03 -12.97
C ASP A 63 -8.22 11.44 -13.07
N SER A 64 -7.44 11.55 -12.00
CA SER A 64 -6.16 10.85 -11.88
C SER A 64 -6.28 9.42 -11.34
N VAL A 65 -7.38 9.09 -10.69
CA VAL A 65 -7.61 7.82 -9.98
C VAL A 65 -8.61 6.93 -10.72
N THR A 66 -9.72 7.49 -11.19
CA THR A 66 -10.82 6.74 -11.82
C THR A 66 -10.43 5.91 -13.04
N PRO A 67 -9.42 6.28 -13.87
CA PRO A 67 -8.99 5.40 -14.97
C PRO A 67 -8.46 4.03 -14.50
N PHE A 68 -7.92 3.94 -13.28
CA PHE A 68 -7.48 2.66 -12.70
C PHE A 68 -8.64 1.82 -12.16
N LEU A 69 -9.77 2.45 -11.81
CA LEU A 69 -10.95 1.78 -11.25
C LEU A 69 -11.83 1.11 -12.32
N THR A 70 -11.54 1.32 -13.60
CA THR A 70 -12.29 0.71 -14.72
C THR A 70 -11.98 -0.77 -14.93
N TYR A 71 -10.99 -1.33 -14.25
CA TYR A 71 -10.54 -2.71 -14.41
C TYR A 71 -11.16 -3.61 -13.35
N GLU A 72 -12.03 -4.52 -13.78
CA GLU A 72 -12.68 -5.49 -12.90
C GLU A 72 -11.66 -6.44 -12.27
N GLY A 73 -11.83 -6.74 -10.99
CA GLY A 73 -10.92 -7.62 -10.23
C GLY A 73 -9.55 -7.01 -9.92
N LYS A 74 -9.34 -5.72 -10.20
CA LYS A 74 -8.11 -5.00 -9.90
C LYS A 74 -8.32 -4.00 -8.76
N TRP A 75 -7.23 -3.65 -8.08
CA TRP A 75 -7.26 -2.80 -6.90
C TRP A 75 -6.42 -1.54 -7.07
N VAL A 76 -6.98 -0.42 -6.65
CA VAL A 76 -6.23 0.82 -6.46
C VAL A 76 -5.80 0.92 -5.00
N ILE A 77 -4.53 1.21 -4.74
CA ILE A 77 -4.05 1.54 -3.40
C ILE A 77 -3.72 3.03 -3.38
N LEU A 78 -4.63 3.82 -2.83
CA LEU A 78 -4.52 5.26 -2.84
C LEU A 78 -3.63 5.79 -1.71
N LEU A 79 -2.70 6.69 -2.02
CA LEU A 79 -1.88 7.34 -1.00
C LEU A 79 -2.75 8.25 -0.13
N ALA A 80 -2.79 7.99 1.17
CA ALA A 80 -3.49 8.84 2.14
C ALA A 80 -2.52 9.50 3.11
N LEU A 81 -1.92 8.72 4.04
CA LEU A 81 -1.00 9.24 5.04
C LEU A 81 0.32 8.46 5.01
N THR A 82 1.44 9.13 4.80
CA THR A 82 2.75 8.49 4.65
C THR A 82 3.64 8.66 5.88
N SER A 83 4.68 7.82 6.03
CA SER A 83 5.55 7.81 7.22
C SER A 83 6.67 8.86 7.19
N ASN A 84 6.94 9.47 6.04
CA ASN A 84 8.05 10.38 5.87
C ASN A 84 7.78 11.76 6.50
N LYS A 85 8.83 12.47 6.89
CA LYS A 85 8.72 13.81 7.50
C LYS A 85 7.96 14.81 6.62
N GLY A 86 8.10 14.73 5.30
CA GLY A 86 7.41 15.61 4.34
C GLY A 86 5.88 15.43 4.30
N SER A 87 5.32 14.42 4.97
CA SER A 87 3.86 14.32 5.13
C SER A 87 3.25 15.54 5.83
N HIS A 88 4.03 16.22 6.67
CA HIS A 88 3.62 17.45 7.36
C HIS A 88 3.44 18.65 6.41
N ASP A 89 4.05 18.64 5.23
CA ASP A 89 3.96 19.77 4.30
C ASP A 89 2.56 19.91 3.69
N PHE A 90 1.84 18.78 3.54
CA PHE A 90 0.51 18.75 2.90
C PHE A 90 -0.49 17.88 3.66
N GLN A 91 -0.15 16.62 3.95
CA GLN A 91 -1.11 15.61 4.38
C GLN A 91 -1.76 15.92 5.74
N LEU A 92 -1.03 16.62 6.62
CA LEU A 92 -1.48 17.03 7.96
C LEU A 92 -1.98 18.47 8.04
N THR A 93 -1.98 19.21 6.92
CA THR A 93 -2.60 20.56 6.89
C THR A 93 -4.10 20.44 7.07
N THR A 94 -4.69 21.39 7.77
CA THR A 94 -6.14 21.45 8.03
C THR A 94 -6.80 22.54 7.19
N ASP A 95 -8.04 22.28 6.78
CA ASP A 95 -8.91 23.31 6.21
C ASP A 95 -9.58 24.18 7.28
N THR A 96 -10.51 25.05 6.87
CA THR A 96 -11.22 25.97 7.78
C THR A 96 -12.16 25.26 8.76
N GLU A 97 -12.53 24.01 8.48
CA GLU A 97 -13.39 23.17 9.34
C GLU A 97 -12.55 22.29 10.28
N GLY A 98 -11.22 22.33 10.14
CA GLY A 98 -10.28 21.54 10.93
C GLY A 98 -10.04 20.12 10.40
N GLU A 99 -10.58 19.78 9.21
CA GLU A 99 -10.32 18.50 8.57
C GLU A 99 -8.91 18.46 7.96
N ARG A 100 -8.14 17.42 8.25
CA ARG A 100 -6.80 17.21 7.68
C ARG A 100 -6.88 16.76 6.23
N LEU A 101 -5.92 17.16 5.40
CA LEU A 101 -5.94 16.82 3.97
C LEU A 101 -6.05 15.31 3.72
N PHE A 102 -5.33 14.48 4.47
CA PHE A 102 -5.42 13.02 4.30
C PHE A 102 -6.82 12.47 4.64
N GLU A 103 -7.52 13.03 5.62
CA GLU A 103 -8.89 12.65 5.96
C GLU A 103 -9.87 13.02 4.84
N LYS A 104 -9.68 14.19 4.26
CA LYS A 104 -10.43 14.63 3.08
C LYS A 104 -10.21 13.72 1.88
N VAL A 105 -8.97 13.25 1.66
CA VAL A 105 -8.67 12.25 0.63
C VAL A 105 -9.43 10.96 0.90
N LEU A 106 -9.39 10.44 2.14
CA LEU A 106 -10.10 9.22 2.53
C LEU A 106 -11.62 9.34 2.32
N ARG A 107 -12.22 10.47 2.71
CA ARG A 107 -13.68 10.68 2.53
C ARG A 107 -14.05 10.85 1.08
N LYS A 108 -13.35 11.71 0.36
CA LYS A 108 -13.66 12.03 -1.04
C LYS A 108 -13.51 10.84 -1.96
N SER A 109 -12.51 10.03 -1.76
CA SER A 109 -12.26 8.86 -2.61
C SER A 109 -13.30 7.73 -2.46
N GLN A 110 -14.06 7.70 -1.37
CA GLN A 110 -15.19 6.77 -1.22
C GLN A 110 -16.39 7.13 -2.13
N GLU A 111 -16.40 8.31 -2.72
CA GLU A 111 -17.37 8.64 -3.78
C GLU A 111 -16.99 8.00 -5.13
N TRP A 112 -15.71 7.63 -5.31
CA TRP A 112 -15.17 7.07 -6.55
C TRP A 112 -15.12 5.55 -6.55
N ALA A 113 -14.95 4.94 -5.37
CA ALA A 113 -14.73 3.51 -5.17
C ALA A 113 -15.19 3.07 -3.77
N ASN A 114 -15.12 1.75 -3.51
CA ASN A 114 -15.48 1.16 -2.23
C ASN A 114 -14.41 0.17 -1.75
N ASP A 115 -14.68 -0.52 -0.66
CA ASP A 115 -13.79 -1.49 -0.03
C ASP A 115 -13.56 -2.78 -0.83
N GLN A 116 -14.17 -2.92 -2.02
CA GLN A 116 -13.98 -4.07 -2.91
C GLN A 116 -12.98 -3.79 -4.04
N ASN A 117 -12.55 -2.54 -4.23
CA ASN A 117 -11.63 -2.16 -5.30
C ASN A 117 -10.68 -1.03 -4.94
N MET A 118 -10.76 -0.49 -3.70
CA MET A 118 -9.85 0.52 -3.19
C MET A 118 -9.28 0.15 -1.82
N MET A 119 -8.00 0.36 -1.66
CA MET A 119 -7.23 0.29 -0.42
C MET A 119 -6.50 1.62 -0.20
N TYR A 120 -5.90 1.82 0.96
CA TYR A 120 -5.16 3.05 1.26
C TYR A 120 -3.77 2.79 1.82
N VAL A 121 -2.80 3.64 1.45
CA VAL A 121 -1.48 3.65 2.10
C VAL A 121 -1.56 4.47 3.38
N VAL A 122 -1.23 3.82 4.50
CA VAL A 122 -1.10 4.47 5.82
C VAL A 122 0.22 4.05 6.46
N GLY A 123 1.11 5.00 6.70
CA GLY A 123 2.44 4.72 7.24
C GLY A 123 2.42 4.19 8.67
N ALA A 124 3.24 3.21 8.97
CA ALA A 124 3.32 2.54 10.28
C ALA A 124 3.72 3.45 11.44
N THR A 125 4.36 4.59 11.17
CA THR A 125 4.75 5.57 12.21
C THR A 125 3.58 6.40 12.73
N GLN A 126 2.38 6.22 12.18
CA GLN A 126 1.18 6.99 12.49
C GLN A 126 0.29 6.33 13.56
N GLY A 127 0.75 5.30 14.23
CA GLY A 127 0.18 4.59 15.38
C GLY A 127 -1.30 4.88 15.70
N ARG A 128 -1.56 5.82 16.62
CA ARG A 128 -2.92 6.15 17.04
C ARG A 128 -3.81 6.76 15.94
N MET A 129 -3.25 7.31 14.88
CA MET A 129 -4.06 7.84 13.77
C MET A 129 -4.83 6.75 13.02
N PHE A 130 -4.42 5.50 13.14
CA PHE A 130 -5.18 4.37 12.61
C PHE A 130 -6.60 4.30 13.19
N GLU A 131 -6.78 4.68 14.45
CA GLU A 131 -8.11 4.74 15.08
C GLU A 131 -9.04 5.77 14.38
N ASP A 132 -8.51 6.96 14.08
CA ASP A 132 -9.27 7.98 13.35
C ASP A 132 -9.52 7.57 11.90
N ILE A 133 -8.52 6.98 11.25
CA ILE A 133 -8.63 6.45 9.89
C ILE A 133 -9.72 5.39 9.80
N ARG A 134 -9.79 4.47 10.77
CA ARG A 134 -10.82 3.43 10.82
C ARG A 134 -12.25 3.96 11.01
N LYS A 135 -12.42 5.12 11.64
CA LYS A 135 -13.73 5.80 11.68
C LYS A 135 -14.19 6.26 10.30
N ILE A 136 -13.25 6.57 9.39
CA ILE A 136 -13.55 7.01 8.03
C ILE A 136 -13.66 5.84 7.06
N VAL A 137 -12.73 4.87 7.14
CA VAL A 137 -12.62 3.71 6.25
C VAL A 137 -12.58 2.40 7.05
N PRO A 138 -13.72 1.98 7.64
CA PRO A 138 -13.76 0.88 8.61
C PRO A 138 -13.38 -0.48 8.00
N ASN A 139 -13.68 -0.73 6.73
CA ASN A 139 -13.54 -2.04 6.09
C ASN A 139 -12.40 -2.12 5.08
N HIS A 140 -11.90 -0.99 4.59
CA HIS A 140 -10.86 -0.98 3.56
C HIS A 140 -9.54 -1.59 4.06
N PHE A 141 -8.86 -2.33 3.22
CA PHE A 141 -7.49 -2.76 3.52
C PHE A 141 -6.54 -1.55 3.52
N LEU A 142 -5.60 -1.55 4.46
CA LEU A 142 -4.56 -0.54 4.58
C LEU A 142 -3.20 -1.17 4.27
N LEU A 143 -2.52 -0.65 3.26
CA LEU A 143 -1.11 -0.96 3.01
C LEU A 143 -0.26 -0.13 3.97
N VAL A 144 0.49 -0.83 4.83
CA VAL A 144 1.21 -0.23 5.95
C VAL A 144 2.72 -0.37 5.77
N PRO A 145 3.37 0.58 5.09
CA PRO A 145 4.83 0.59 4.98
C PRO A 145 5.49 1.20 6.22
N GLY A 146 6.74 0.80 6.46
CA GLY A 146 7.59 1.44 7.46
C GLY A 146 7.71 0.69 8.80
N ILE A 147 7.23 -0.54 8.87
CA ILE A 147 7.47 -1.41 10.03
C ILE A 147 8.98 -1.70 10.17
N GLY A 148 9.48 -1.61 11.40
CA GLY A 148 10.88 -1.85 11.78
C GLY A 148 11.82 -0.73 11.30
N ALA A 149 12.26 -0.74 10.06
CA ALA A 149 13.31 0.14 9.54
C ALA A 149 13.00 1.65 9.61
N GLN A 150 11.74 2.05 9.74
CA GLN A 150 11.31 3.45 9.92
C GLN A 150 10.78 3.73 11.32
N GLY A 151 10.88 2.77 12.25
CA GLY A 151 10.45 2.92 13.64
C GLY A 151 8.97 2.66 13.88
N GLY A 152 8.21 2.18 12.89
CA GLY A 152 6.82 1.76 13.07
C GLY A 152 6.71 0.49 13.92
N SER A 153 5.82 0.50 14.92
CA SER A 153 5.47 -0.66 15.75
C SER A 153 4.36 -1.47 15.11
N LEU A 154 4.61 -2.75 14.86
CA LEU A 154 3.60 -3.66 14.35
C LEU A 154 2.45 -3.85 15.34
N GLU A 155 2.75 -4.02 16.63
CA GLU A 155 1.76 -4.16 17.69
C GLU A 155 0.81 -2.95 17.75
N GLU A 156 1.36 -1.72 17.68
CA GLU A 156 0.56 -0.50 17.71
C GLU A 156 -0.34 -0.38 16.47
N VAL A 157 0.20 -0.69 15.29
CA VAL A 157 -0.56 -0.72 14.02
C VAL A 157 -1.69 -1.75 14.09
N CYS A 158 -1.44 -2.95 14.60
CA CYS A 158 -2.46 -3.98 14.75
C CYS A 158 -3.53 -3.56 15.76
N LYS A 159 -3.13 -3.04 16.92
CA LYS A 159 -4.04 -2.59 17.97
C LYS A 159 -5.09 -1.58 17.49
N TYR A 160 -4.70 -0.62 16.64
CA TYR A 160 -5.58 0.47 16.22
C TYR A 160 -6.10 0.33 14.78
N GLY A 161 -5.43 -0.48 13.95
CA GLY A 161 -5.73 -0.58 12.53
C GLY A 161 -6.34 -1.91 12.08
N MET A 162 -6.22 -2.98 12.85
CA MET A 162 -6.73 -4.29 12.48
C MET A 162 -8.26 -4.35 12.57
N THR A 163 -8.85 -5.10 11.66
CA THR A 163 -10.31 -5.38 11.63
C THR A 163 -10.56 -6.88 11.82
N LYS A 164 -11.82 -7.30 11.90
CA LYS A 164 -12.20 -8.73 11.97
C LYS A 164 -11.76 -9.52 10.74
N GLU A 165 -11.53 -8.86 9.61
CA GLU A 165 -11.02 -9.44 8.36
C GLU A 165 -9.53 -9.17 8.17
N CYS A 166 -8.77 -8.96 9.26
CA CYS A 166 -7.40 -8.45 9.27
C CYS A 166 -7.31 -6.96 8.85
N GLY A 167 -7.71 -6.59 7.64
CA GLY A 167 -7.74 -5.21 7.12
C GLY A 167 -6.38 -4.55 6.93
N LEU A 168 -5.26 -5.26 7.12
CA LEU A 168 -3.89 -4.74 7.03
C LEU A 168 -3.04 -5.56 6.07
N ILE A 169 -2.26 -4.87 5.23
CA ILE A 169 -1.17 -5.43 4.42
C ILE A 169 0.13 -4.78 4.90
N VAL A 170 0.89 -5.48 5.72
CA VAL A 170 2.12 -4.96 6.31
C VAL A 170 3.28 -5.10 5.32
N ASN A 171 3.95 -3.98 5.03
CA ASN A 171 5.09 -3.95 4.12
C ASN A 171 6.40 -3.62 4.86
N SER A 172 7.38 -4.51 4.69
CA SER A 172 8.75 -4.32 5.15
C SER A 172 9.71 -4.58 3.98
N SER A 173 10.45 -3.58 3.53
CA SER A 173 11.35 -3.69 2.38
C SER A 173 12.81 -3.79 2.79
N ARG A 174 13.41 -2.68 3.28
CA ARG A 174 14.84 -2.62 3.57
C ARG A 174 15.30 -3.59 4.63
N ALA A 175 14.48 -3.84 5.65
CA ALA A 175 14.80 -4.79 6.71
C ALA A 175 14.83 -6.24 6.19
N ILE A 176 14.16 -6.53 5.09
CA ILE A 176 14.16 -7.85 4.44
C ILE A 176 15.25 -7.92 3.38
N ILE A 177 15.17 -7.09 2.33
CA ILE A 177 16.01 -7.25 1.14
C ILE A 177 17.48 -6.83 1.34
N TYR A 178 17.79 -6.07 2.39
CA TYR A 178 19.14 -5.64 2.75
C TYR A 178 19.62 -6.19 4.09
N ALA A 179 18.96 -7.22 4.62
CA ALA A 179 19.33 -7.85 5.88
C ALA A 179 20.72 -8.47 5.83
N ASP A 180 21.13 -8.98 4.67
CA ASP A 180 22.47 -9.51 4.42
C ASP A 180 23.00 -9.03 3.06
N LYS A 181 24.36 -8.97 2.95
CA LYS A 181 25.07 -8.54 1.74
C LYS A 181 25.98 -9.64 1.18
N THR A 182 25.96 -10.83 1.79
CA THR A 182 26.74 -12.00 1.38
C THR A 182 25.96 -12.84 0.35
N GLU A 183 26.55 -13.91 -0.12
CA GLU A 183 25.87 -14.88 -1.01
C GLU A 183 24.65 -15.55 -0.33
N ASN A 184 24.55 -15.48 1.00
CA ASN A 184 23.43 -16.02 1.77
C ASN A 184 22.22 -15.05 1.87
N PHE A 185 22.25 -13.91 1.17
CA PHE A 185 21.26 -12.85 1.26
C PHE A 185 19.81 -13.34 1.11
N ALA A 186 19.58 -14.30 0.22
CA ALA A 186 18.22 -14.79 -0.05
C ALA A 186 17.62 -15.57 1.15
N ASN A 187 18.43 -16.40 1.82
CA ASN A 187 17.98 -17.14 2.99
C ASN A 187 17.72 -16.19 4.16
N VAL A 188 18.61 -15.23 4.39
CA VAL A 188 18.45 -14.25 5.47
C VAL A 188 17.22 -13.36 5.20
N ALA A 189 16.97 -12.94 3.96
CA ALA A 189 15.77 -12.21 3.60
C ALA A 189 14.49 -13.02 3.86
N ALA A 190 14.50 -14.33 3.54
CA ALA A 190 13.38 -15.22 3.84
C ALA A 190 13.12 -15.36 5.34
N GLU A 191 14.18 -15.46 6.16
CA GLU A 191 14.09 -15.52 7.62
C GLU A 191 13.50 -14.23 8.20
N GLU A 192 13.93 -13.06 7.72
CA GLU A 192 13.40 -11.77 8.17
C GLU A 192 11.92 -11.58 7.76
N ALA A 193 11.54 -12.00 6.57
CA ALA A 193 10.14 -11.99 6.15
C ALA A 193 9.28 -12.90 7.04
N LYS A 194 9.79 -14.09 7.38
CA LYS A 194 9.12 -15.04 8.25
C LYS A 194 8.94 -14.52 9.68
N LYS A 195 9.89 -13.76 10.21
CA LYS A 195 9.74 -13.11 11.54
C LYS A 195 8.55 -12.14 11.55
N VAL A 196 8.40 -11.31 10.51
CA VAL A 196 7.27 -10.40 10.38
C VAL A 196 5.95 -11.15 10.25
N GLN A 197 5.93 -12.21 9.43
CA GLN A 197 4.76 -13.09 9.30
C GLN A 197 4.33 -13.68 10.64
N GLN A 198 5.27 -14.26 11.40
CA GLN A 198 4.99 -14.87 12.71
C GLN A 198 4.49 -13.85 13.74
N GLN A 199 4.99 -12.62 13.67
CA GLN A 199 4.50 -11.54 14.52
C GLN A 199 3.06 -11.15 14.15
N MET A 200 2.77 -11.01 12.85
CA MET A 200 1.40 -10.77 12.38
C MET A 200 0.42 -11.89 12.76
N GLU A 201 0.85 -13.14 12.67
CA GLU A 201 0.05 -14.30 13.05
C GLU A 201 -0.38 -14.25 14.52
N LYS A 202 0.52 -13.83 15.43
CA LYS A 202 0.20 -13.64 16.85
C LYS A 202 -0.84 -12.54 17.07
N GLU A 203 -0.65 -11.40 16.40
CA GLU A 203 -1.59 -10.28 16.49
C GLU A 203 -2.97 -10.66 15.95
N LEU A 204 -3.00 -11.38 14.83
CA LEU A 204 -4.24 -11.84 14.21
C LEU A 204 -4.98 -12.84 15.12
N ALA A 205 -4.26 -13.80 15.72
CA ALA A 205 -4.83 -14.77 16.65
C ALA A 205 -5.41 -14.15 17.95
N ALA A 206 -5.00 -12.93 18.28
CA ALA A 206 -5.51 -12.20 19.44
C ALA A 206 -6.87 -11.51 19.17
N ILE A 207 -7.26 -11.38 17.91
CA ILE A 207 -8.49 -10.67 17.48
C ILE A 207 -9.56 -11.64 16.96
N LEU A 208 -9.14 -12.77 16.38
CA LEU A 208 -10.02 -13.85 15.92
C LEU A 208 -10.39 -14.81 17.06
#